data_e8f6af715ce9c3036560b1e533017dee
#
_entry.id   e8f6af715ce9c3036560b1e533017dee
#
_cell.length_a   1.000
_cell.length_b   1.000
_cell.length_c   1.000
_cell.angle_alpha   90.00
_cell.angle_beta   90.00
_cell.angle_gamma   90.00
#
_symmetry.space_group_name_H-M   'P 1'
#
loop_
_entity.id
_entity.type
_entity.pdbx_description
1 polymer ?
#
loop_
_entity_poly.entity_id
_entity_poly.type
_entity_poly.pdbx_seq_one_letter_code
_entity_poly.pdbx_strand_id
1 'polypeptide(L)'
;MNNLQGIFTTILNMSITASYVAVGVILVRILLKKAPKIFSYALWAVVLFRLIFPFSFTTAFSFLGLLNVNSHNNEGVLEYVPHDIGLMQTPTVQSGIDSLDSAVNSSLPLAAPIASVNSMQIWMDVFSLIWLAGIVVLFAYSLISYVKIKRRLLTATLVKDNIYESDQIGTAFVCGFIYPKIYVPVGVEDADLSYILEHERTHIRRRDYLIKPFAFFALIIHWFNPLMWLSFGLMSRDMEMSCDESVLQKMRQDAKGGYSSSLLTLSVKRNGLFIANPLAFGESHVKARIKNILNYKKPVFWVVIASTIVLLGTSIALLSNPAAGEPDLSFLNPNSMLSIIGDQEQIEIKSTDYGNTFVSGIELAKWLDRAENDWKRKNVSSPYELSPSITIHVDDETGNEIRFFESEPTLAMTVFQDKFRYYKIPEEDYMSVKEIAGSGYPQVQSITFTEHENGNDAASVTITDSKTIMRMAVLMQSGEKYNPSLFFDSTQNDIPPVSDYIRIEMSGDKTYHSYFLYTEDEKTYYIDRPYDHINKIDFNTVKEIITIFTDAGSKLIKNQIGFEVESKLEIIMSSPKTSSNPQDYLKAHQ
;
A
#
# COMPACT_ATOMS: atom_id res chain seq x y z
N MET A 1 6.00 -1.20 19.69
CA MET A 1 4.74 -0.57 19.33
C MET A 1 4.38 -0.81 17.87
N ASN A 2 5.33 -0.77 16.93
CA ASN A 2 5.05 -0.99 15.49
C ASN A 2 4.26 -2.27 15.15
N ASN A 3 4.49 -3.38 15.87
CA ASN A 3 3.75 -4.63 15.63
C ASN A 3 2.25 -4.54 16.01
N LEU A 4 1.89 -3.78 17.06
CA LEU A 4 0.50 -3.62 17.50
C LEU A 4 -0.28 -2.75 16.52
N GLN A 5 0.32 -1.66 16.03
CA GLN A 5 -0.28 -0.81 15.00
C GLN A 5 -0.56 -1.62 13.72
N GLY A 6 0.42 -2.40 13.24
CA GLY A 6 0.24 -3.24 12.05
C GLY A 6 -0.91 -4.25 12.20
N ILE A 7 -1.02 -4.91 13.37
CA ILE A 7 -2.14 -5.82 13.65
C ILE A 7 -3.47 -5.04 13.65
N PHE A 8 -3.52 -3.88 14.31
CA PHE A 8 -4.73 -3.05 14.36
C PHE A 8 -5.15 -2.58 12.96
N THR A 9 -4.21 -2.12 12.13
CA THR A 9 -4.48 -1.69 10.74
C THR A 9 -5.00 -2.86 9.90
N THR A 10 -4.40 -4.06 10.03
CA THR A 10 -4.90 -5.28 9.37
C THR A 10 -6.36 -5.57 9.79
N ILE A 11 -6.66 -5.56 11.09
CA ILE A 11 -8.01 -5.79 11.61
C ILE A 11 -8.99 -4.71 11.14
N LEU A 12 -8.54 -3.47 11.03
CA LEU A 12 -9.34 -2.36 10.53
C LEU A 12 -9.71 -2.58 9.05
N ASN A 13 -8.74 -2.93 8.21
CA ASN A 13 -8.96 -3.25 6.79
C ASN A 13 -9.89 -4.46 6.60
N MET A 14 -9.71 -5.53 7.39
CA MET A 14 -10.62 -6.68 7.42
C MET A 14 -12.03 -6.28 7.83
N SER A 15 -12.16 -5.40 8.82
CA SER A 15 -13.45 -4.90 9.32
C SER A 15 -14.20 -4.06 8.28
N ILE A 16 -13.49 -3.22 7.53
CA ILE A 16 -14.05 -2.43 6.42
C ILE A 16 -14.54 -3.37 5.31
N THR A 17 -13.70 -4.31 4.87
CA THR A 17 -14.07 -5.32 3.87
C THR A 17 -15.31 -6.12 4.31
N ALA A 18 -15.33 -6.60 5.57
CA ALA A 18 -16.45 -7.33 6.13
C ALA A 18 -17.72 -6.48 6.21
N SER A 19 -17.62 -5.16 6.35
CA SER A 19 -18.76 -4.24 6.34
C SER A 19 -19.45 -4.21 4.97
N TYR A 20 -18.70 -4.09 3.89
CA TYR A 20 -19.23 -4.14 2.54
C TYR A 20 -19.90 -5.50 2.26
N VAL A 21 -19.22 -6.57 2.65
CA VAL A 21 -19.74 -7.93 2.51
C VAL A 21 -21.03 -8.13 3.34
N ALA A 22 -21.08 -7.60 4.57
CA ALA A 22 -22.27 -7.66 5.43
C ALA A 22 -23.48 -6.93 4.82
N VAL A 23 -23.25 -5.75 4.22
CA VAL A 23 -24.30 -5.04 3.47
C VAL A 23 -24.81 -5.90 2.32
N GLY A 24 -23.90 -6.50 1.53
CA GLY A 24 -24.26 -7.43 0.46
C GLY A 24 -25.08 -8.62 0.96
N VAL A 25 -24.66 -9.26 2.06
CA VAL A 25 -25.38 -10.35 2.70
C VAL A 25 -26.77 -9.92 3.17
N ILE A 26 -26.91 -8.72 3.78
CA ILE A 26 -28.20 -8.19 4.21
C ILE A 26 -29.14 -8.00 3.02
N LEU A 27 -28.64 -7.47 1.89
CA LEU A 27 -29.43 -7.30 0.67
C LEU A 27 -29.90 -8.64 0.10
N VAL A 28 -28.99 -9.62 -0.04
CA VAL A 28 -29.33 -10.96 -0.53
C VAL A 28 -30.31 -11.66 0.42
N ARG A 29 -30.14 -11.50 1.74
CA ARG A 29 -31.05 -12.01 2.75
C ARG A 29 -32.47 -11.47 2.59
N ILE A 30 -32.62 -10.21 2.18
CA ILE A 30 -33.96 -9.63 1.89
C ILE A 30 -34.58 -10.30 0.65
N LEU A 31 -33.77 -10.58 -0.37
CA LEU A 31 -34.22 -11.30 -1.57
C LEU A 31 -34.64 -12.75 -1.24
N LEU A 32 -33.87 -13.43 -0.37
CA LEU A 32 -34.14 -14.80 0.10
C LEU A 32 -35.22 -14.88 1.17
N LYS A 33 -36.02 -13.83 1.40
CA LYS A 33 -37.07 -13.81 2.45
C LYS A 33 -38.06 -14.96 2.37
N LYS A 34 -38.37 -15.45 1.16
CA LYS A 34 -39.29 -16.58 0.89
C LYS A 34 -38.58 -17.95 0.85
N ALA A 35 -37.25 -17.97 0.85
CA ALA A 35 -36.47 -19.19 0.86
C ALA A 35 -36.34 -19.76 2.27
N PRO A 36 -35.99 -21.06 2.43
CA PRO A 36 -35.68 -21.67 3.73
C PRO A 36 -34.61 -20.89 4.47
N LYS A 37 -34.79 -20.67 5.77
CA LYS A 37 -33.90 -19.83 6.58
C LYS A 37 -32.48 -20.37 6.72
N ILE A 38 -32.26 -21.63 6.42
CA ILE A 38 -30.93 -22.23 6.37
C ILE A 38 -30.00 -21.51 5.37
N PHE A 39 -30.53 -21.03 4.22
CA PHE A 39 -29.76 -20.31 3.23
C PHE A 39 -29.34 -18.91 3.75
N SER A 40 -30.27 -18.18 4.41
CA SER A 40 -29.94 -16.92 5.05
C SER A 40 -28.91 -17.10 6.17
N TYR A 41 -29.02 -18.19 6.95
CA TYR A 41 -28.04 -18.51 7.99
C TYR A 41 -26.66 -18.85 7.41
N ALA A 42 -26.60 -19.66 6.35
CA ALA A 42 -25.36 -20.05 5.71
C ALA A 42 -24.59 -18.85 5.09
N LEU A 43 -25.30 -17.83 4.59
CA LEU A 43 -24.67 -16.61 4.05
C LEU A 43 -23.79 -15.88 5.09
N TRP A 44 -24.10 -15.97 6.38
CA TRP A 44 -23.30 -15.35 7.43
C TRP A 44 -21.90 -15.95 7.58
N ALA A 45 -21.69 -17.18 7.08
CA ALA A 45 -20.36 -17.78 7.02
C ALA A 45 -19.39 -16.97 6.15
N VAL A 46 -19.91 -16.27 5.12
CA VAL A 46 -19.12 -15.38 4.24
C VAL A 46 -18.57 -14.17 5.02
N VAL A 47 -19.44 -13.55 5.84
CA VAL A 47 -19.01 -12.42 6.71
C VAL A 47 -17.99 -12.91 7.73
N LEU A 48 -18.26 -14.07 8.36
CA LEU A 48 -17.35 -14.65 9.35
C LEU A 48 -15.99 -14.98 8.74
N PHE A 49 -15.94 -15.48 7.50
CA PHE A 49 -14.70 -15.74 6.79
C PHE A 49 -13.90 -14.45 6.61
N ARG A 50 -14.54 -13.36 6.15
CA ARG A 50 -13.88 -12.05 5.96
C ARG A 50 -13.36 -11.41 7.27
N LEU A 51 -13.97 -11.74 8.41
CA LEU A 51 -13.51 -11.27 9.72
C LEU A 51 -12.30 -12.05 10.26
N ILE A 52 -12.04 -13.25 9.74
CA ILE A 52 -11.00 -14.13 10.27
C ILE A 52 -9.79 -14.20 9.34
N PHE A 53 -10.04 -14.20 8.02
CA PHE A 53 -8.99 -14.39 7.02
C PHE A 53 -8.70 -13.08 6.27
N PRO A 54 -7.45 -12.56 6.35
CA PRO A 54 -7.05 -11.34 5.66
C PRO A 54 -6.89 -11.53 4.14
N PHE A 55 -6.71 -12.78 3.69
CA PHE A 55 -6.51 -13.12 2.28
C PHE A 55 -7.79 -13.56 1.59
N SER A 56 -7.83 -13.43 0.29
CA SER A 56 -8.94 -13.85 -0.57
C SER A 56 -8.44 -14.21 -1.96
N PHE A 57 -9.25 -14.94 -2.71
CA PHE A 57 -8.98 -15.24 -4.12
C PHE A 57 -9.55 -14.13 -5.01
N THR A 58 -8.92 -13.90 -6.13
CA THR A 58 -9.35 -12.90 -7.12
C THR A 58 -10.24 -13.52 -8.19
N THR A 59 -11.33 -12.84 -8.55
CA THR A 59 -12.21 -13.27 -9.66
C THR A 59 -12.71 -12.07 -10.44
N ALA A 60 -13.06 -12.32 -11.72
CA ALA A 60 -13.69 -11.30 -12.57
C ALA A 60 -15.10 -10.88 -12.06
N PHE A 61 -15.75 -11.71 -11.23
CA PHE A 61 -17.09 -11.49 -10.69
C PHE A 61 -17.06 -11.18 -9.20
N SER A 62 -16.26 -10.20 -8.78
CA SER A 62 -16.26 -9.75 -7.38
C SER A 62 -17.27 -8.65 -7.15
N PHE A 63 -18.05 -8.76 -6.05
CA PHE A 63 -18.92 -7.67 -5.58
C PHE A 63 -18.13 -6.42 -5.19
N LEU A 64 -16.94 -6.62 -4.63
CA LEU A 64 -16.04 -5.53 -4.24
C LEU A 64 -15.44 -4.79 -5.44
N GLY A 65 -15.46 -5.39 -6.63
CA GLY A 65 -15.08 -4.72 -7.89
C GLY A 65 -16.06 -3.63 -8.34
N LEU A 66 -17.25 -3.55 -7.73
CA LEU A 66 -18.18 -2.42 -7.94
C LEU A 66 -17.75 -1.17 -7.14
N LEU A 67 -16.83 -1.32 -6.21
CA LEU A 67 -16.24 -0.24 -5.44
C LEU A 67 -14.90 0.11 -6.09
N ASN A 68 -14.62 1.40 -6.31
CA ASN A 68 -13.36 1.89 -6.85
C ASN A 68 -12.23 1.78 -5.80
N VAL A 69 -11.99 0.56 -5.30
CA VAL A 69 -10.91 0.30 -4.35
C VAL A 69 -9.69 -0.14 -5.15
N ASN A 70 -8.69 0.71 -5.21
CA ASN A 70 -7.42 0.37 -5.83
C ASN A 70 -6.70 -0.69 -4.99
N SER A 71 -6.58 -1.90 -5.53
CA SER A 71 -5.75 -2.95 -4.95
C SER A 71 -4.29 -2.63 -5.29
N HIS A 72 -3.56 -2.00 -4.38
CA HIS A 72 -2.17 -1.59 -4.59
C HIS A 72 -1.15 -2.73 -4.52
N ASN A 73 -1.54 -3.91 -4.06
CA ASN A 73 -0.61 -5.03 -3.90
C ASN A 73 -1.08 -6.29 -4.62
N ASN A 74 -0.14 -6.97 -5.31
CA ASN A 74 -0.33 -8.25 -6.00
C ASN A 74 -0.74 -9.43 -5.08
N GLU A 75 -0.92 -9.20 -3.78
CA GLU A 75 -1.19 -10.25 -2.78
C GLU A 75 -2.68 -10.49 -2.48
N GLY A 76 -3.60 -9.85 -3.19
CA GLY A 76 -5.05 -10.08 -3.02
C GLY A 76 -5.63 -9.57 -1.70
N VAL A 77 -4.92 -8.72 -0.95
CA VAL A 77 -5.40 -8.03 0.25
C VAL A 77 -5.88 -6.64 -0.15
N LEU A 78 -7.11 -6.29 0.22
CA LEU A 78 -7.63 -4.94 0.03
C LEU A 78 -7.14 -4.06 1.18
N GLU A 79 -6.44 -3.00 0.84
CA GLU A 79 -5.87 -2.05 1.78
C GLU A 79 -6.59 -0.70 1.65
N TYR A 80 -7.48 -0.41 2.58
CA TYR A 80 -8.22 0.85 2.67
C TYR A 80 -7.45 1.89 3.49
N VAL A 81 -6.74 1.40 4.50
CA VAL A 81 -5.87 2.18 5.38
C VAL A 81 -4.46 1.62 5.23
N PRO A 82 -3.50 2.40 4.70
CA PRO A 82 -2.11 1.96 4.53
C PRO A 82 -1.47 1.54 5.86
N HIS A 83 -0.65 0.50 5.84
CA HIS A 83 0.06 0.03 7.04
C HIS A 83 1.03 1.07 7.59
N ASP A 84 1.58 1.91 6.74
CA ASP A 84 2.52 2.99 7.03
C ASP A 84 1.86 4.37 7.18
N ILE A 85 0.53 4.45 7.26
CA ILE A 85 -0.23 5.71 7.38
C ILE A 85 0.32 6.63 8.48
N GLY A 86 0.85 6.05 9.57
CA GLY A 86 1.49 6.80 10.66
C GLY A 86 2.81 7.48 10.26
N LEU A 87 3.45 7.07 9.17
CA LEU A 87 4.73 7.58 8.68
C LEU A 87 4.58 8.50 7.47
N MET A 88 3.40 8.53 6.85
CA MET A 88 3.13 9.35 5.66
C MET A 88 3.15 10.85 6.00
N GLN A 89 3.70 11.66 5.10
CA GLN A 89 3.63 13.13 5.20
C GLN A 89 2.20 13.64 5.01
N THR A 90 1.47 13.07 4.06
CA THR A 90 0.05 13.32 3.81
C THR A 90 -0.72 12.01 3.98
N PRO A 91 -1.22 11.69 5.20
CA PRO A 91 -1.98 10.48 5.43
C PRO A 91 -3.24 10.43 4.56
N THR A 92 -3.45 9.33 3.85
CA THR A 92 -4.64 9.14 3.00
C THR A 92 -5.28 7.79 3.25
N VAL A 93 -6.60 7.75 3.19
CA VAL A 93 -7.45 6.56 3.31
C VAL A 93 -8.29 6.45 2.06
N GLN A 94 -8.46 5.25 1.53
CA GLN A 94 -9.25 4.95 0.34
C GLN A 94 -10.33 3.93 0.67
N SER A 95 -11.54 4.39 1.01
CA SER A 95 -12.67 3.51 1.31
C SER A 95 -13.35 2.95 0.06
N GLY A 96 -13.12 3.55 -1.11
CA GLY A 96 -13.82 3.26 -2.35
C GLY A 96 -15.11 4.08 -2.54
N ILE A 97 -15.34 5.09 -1.69
CA ILE A 97 -16.44 6.05 -1.78
C ILE A 97 -15.84 7.45 -1.71
N ASP A 98 -15.69 8.13 -2.86
CA ASP A 98 -14.97 9.40 -3.01
C ASP A 98 -15.42 10.49 -2.02
N SER A 99 -16.74 10.59 -1.77
CA SER A 99 -17.28 11.58 -0.83
C SER A 99 -16.88 11.30 0.63
N LEU A 100 -16.76 10.02 1.00
CA LEU A 100 -16.30 9.62 2.32
C LEU A 100 -14.79 9.81 2.45
N ASP A 101 -14.05 9.44 1.43
CA ASP A 101 -12.59 9.58 1.38
C ASP A 101 -12.18 11.05 1.50
N SER A 102 -12.84 11.94 0.75
CA SER A 102 -12.60 13.39 0.85
C SER A 102 -12.89 13.94 2.24
N ALA A 103 -14.00 13.51 2.88
CA ALA A 103 -14.37 13.95 4.23
C ALA A 103 -13.37 13.43 5.30
N VAL A 104 -12.93 12.18 5.18
CA VAL A 104 -11.97 11.58 6.12
C VAL A 104 -10.59 12.19 5.92
N ASN A 105 -10.08 12.24 4.70
CA ASN A 105 -8.73 12.71 4.39
C ASN A 105 -8.52 14.18 4.77
N SER A 106 -9.55 15.03 4.61
CA SER A 106 -9.49 16.43 5.05
C SER A 106 -9.42 16.61 6.57
N SER A 107 -9.79 15.59 7.34
CA SER A 107 -9.75 15.60 8.80
C SER A 107 -8.50 14.97 9.39
N LEU A 108 -7.67 14.29 8.58
CA LEU A 108 -6.45 13.64 9.06
C LEU A 108 -5.36 14.68 9.36
N PRO A 109 -4.59 14.49 10.45
CA PRO A 109 -3.50 15.40 10.79
C PRO A 109 -2.35 15.27 9.80
N LEU A 110 -1.88 16.39 9.25
CA LEU A 110 -0.69 16.46 8.42
C LEU A 110 0.57 16.27 9.26
N ALA A 111 1.63 15.74 8.66
CA ALA A 111 2.92 15.65 9.31
C ALA A 111 3.49 17.05 9.56
N ALA A 112 3.97 17.31 10.78
CA ALA A 112 4.66 18.55 11.10
C ALA A 112 6.15 18.40 10.74
N PRO A 113 6.72 19.21 9.81
CA PRO A 113 8.10 19.05 9.34
C PRO A 113 9.19 19.17 10.42
N ILE A 114 8.85 19.75 11.57
CA ILE A 114 9.80 20.04 12.67
C ILE A 114 9.59 19.08 13.87
N ALA A 115 8.54 18.26 13.85
CA ALA A 115 8.26 17.36 14.97
C ALA A 115 9.06 16.05 14.84
N SER A 116 9.68 15.61 15.93
CA SER A 116 10.42 14.34 16.00
C SER A 116 9.54 13.09 15.86
N VAL A 117 8.21 13.23 15.97
CA VAL A 117 7.22 12.16 15.84
C VAL A 117 6.01 12.69 15.06
N ASN A 118 5.55 11.90 14.09
CA ASN A 118 4.36 12.24 13.32
C ASN A 118 3.10 12.17 14.20
N SER A 119 2.25 13.20 14.14
CA SER A 119 0.98 13.25 14.88
C SER A 119 0.07 12.06 14.56
N MET A 120 0.05 11.61 13.31
CA MET A 120 -0.73 10.45 12.89
C MET A 120 -0.25 9.15 13.55
N GLN A 121 1.05 8.99 13.74
CA GLN A 121 1.62 7.84 14.45
C GLN A 121 1.12 7.76 15.89
N ILE A 122 1.08 8.91 16.60
CA ILE A 122 0.56 8.97 17.98
C ILE A 122 -0.92 8.55 18.02
N TRP A 123 -1.74 9.02 17.09
CA TRP A 123 -3.14 8.63 17.02
C TRP A 123 -3.31 7.13 16.74
N MET A 124 -2.52 6.56 15.85
CA MET A 124 -2.56 5.12 15.56
C MET A 124 -2.15 4.29 16.80
N ASP A 125 -1.16 4.73 17.58
CA ASP A 125 -0.81 4.09 18.85
C ASP A 125 -1.96 4.15 19.85
N VAL A 126 -2.58 5.31 20.03
CA VAL A 126 -3.71 5.49 20.95
C VAL A 126 -4.90 4.62 20.54
N PHE A 127 -5.29 4.62 19.26
CA PHE A 127 -6.39 3.79 18.77
C PHE A 127 -6.10 2.29 18.90
N SER A 128 -4.88 1.86 18.67
CA SER A 128 -4.49 0.45 18.83
C SER A 128 -4.57 0.00 20.30
N LEU A 129 -4.21 0.88 21.26
CA LEU A 129 -4.35 0.61 22.69
C LEU A 129 -5.81 0.58 23.13
N ILE A 130 -6.65 1.53 22.66
CA ILE A 130 -8.10 1.53 22.93
C ILE A 130 -8.75 0.26 22.38
N TRP A 131 -8.38 -0.15 21.16
CA TRP A 131 -8.85 -1.39 20.55
C TRP A 131 -8.49 -2.60 21.40
N LEU A 132 -7.25 -2.73 21.83
CA LEU A 132 -6.79 -3.84 22.66
C LEU A 132 -7.51 -3.84 24.02
N ALA A 133 -7.66 -2.68 24.66
CA ALA A 133 -8.41 -2.55 25.91
C ALA A 133 -9.86 -3.01 25.75
N GLY A 134 -10.54 -2.64 24.68
CA GLY A 134 -11.89 -3.10 24.36
C GLY A 134 -11.99 -4.62 24.22
N ILE A 135 -11.03 -5.25 23.52
CA ILE A 135 -10.96 -6.72 23.42
C ILE A 135 -10.83 -7.35 24.81
N VAL A 136 -9.91 -6.86 25.65
CA VAL A 136 -9.67 -7.41 26.99
C VAL A 136 -10.93 -7.29 27.86
N VAL A 137 -11.60 -6.13 27.84
CA VAL A 137 -12.83 -5.91 28.61
C VAL A 137 -13.97 -6.84 28.17
N LEU A 138 -14.21 -6.95 26.86
CA LEU A 138 -15.28 -7.82 26.33
C LEU A 138 -14.97 -9.31 26.53
N PHE A 139 -13.71 -9.69 26.38
CA PHE A 139 -13.30 -11.07 26.64
C PHE A 139 -13.45 -11.43 28.13
N ALA A 140 -13.00 -10.56 29.03
CA ALA A 140 -13.19 -10.73 30.47
C ALA A 140 -14.68 -10.82 30.85
N TYR A 141 -15.51 -9.92 30.31
CA TYR A 141 -16.97 -9.97 30.50
C TYR A 141 -17.57 -11.30 30.03
N SER A 142 -17.16 -11.76 28.85
CA SER A 142 -17.59 -13.04 28.27
C SER A 142 -17.21 -14.23 29.16
N LEU A 143 -15.96 -14.26 29.63
CA LEU A 143 -15.46 -15.31 30.52
C LEU A 143 -16.20 -15.33 31.87
N ILE A 144 -16.36 -14.16 32.49
CA ILE A 144 -17.11 -14.02 33.74
C ILE A 144 -18.55 -14.49 33.57
N SER A 145 -19.20 -14.10 32.45
CA SER A 145 -20.57 -14.52 32.11
C SER A 145 -20.67 -16.04 31.95
N TYR A 146 -19.73 -16.66 31.25
CA TYR A 146 -19.65 -18.10 31.08
C TYR A 146 -19.46 -18.84 32.41
N VAL A 147 -18.55 -18.37 33.26
CA VAL A 147 -18.31 -18.93 34.60
C VAL A 147 -19.55 -18.80 35.48
N LYS A 148 -20.27 -17.67 35.43
CA LYS A 148 -21.53 -17.48 36.16
C LYS A 148 -22.61 -18.49 35.74
N ILE A 149 -22.77 -18.70 34.41
CA ILE A 149 -23.71 -19.72 33.90
C ILE A 149 -23.28 -21.11 34.38
N LYS A 150 -22.01 -21.48 34.21
CA LYS A 150 -21.50 -22.79 34.63
C LYS A 150 -21.71 -23.05 36.13
N ARG A 151 -21.53 -22.03 36.99
CA ARG A 151 -21.80 -22.13 38.43
C ARG A 151 -23.27 -22.40 38.73
N ARG A 152 -24.24 -21.78 38.02
CA ARG A 152 -25.66 -22.03 38.17
C ARG A 152 -26.08 -23.46 37.74
N LEU A 153 -25.31 -24.04 36.78
CA LEU A 153 -25.56 -25.39 36.28
C LEU A 153 -24.95 -26.50 37.17
N LEU A 154 -24.20 -26.15 38.23
CA LEU A 154 -23.60 -27.14 39.12
C LEU A 154 -24.66 -27.94 39.89
N THR A 155 -25.85 -27.39 40.14
CA THR A 155 -26.97 -28.03 40.85
C THR A 155 -27.91 -28.80 39.91
N ALA A 156 -27.61 -28.80 38.59
CA ALA A 156 -28.47 -29.47 37.63
C ALA A 156 -28.40 -30.99 37.78
N THR A 157 -29.56 -31.65 37.78
CA THR A 157 -29.72 -33.09 37.91
C THR A 157 -29.81 -33.76 36.53
N LEU A 158 -29.15 -34.91 36.38
CA LEU A 158 -29.23 -35.70 35.15
C LEU A 158 -30.60 -36.42 35.09
N VAL A 159 -31.34 -36.16 34.02
CA VAL A 159 -32.63 -36.80 33.77
C VAL A 159 -32.43 -38.04 32.88
N LYS A 160 -31.78 -37.87 31.73
CA LYS A 160 -31.53 -38.98 30.78
C LYS A 160 -30.43 -38.58 29.79
N ASP A 161 -29.52 -39.49 29.45
CA ASP A 161 -28.45 -39.32 28.47
C ASP A 161 -27.61 -38.04 28.73
N ASN A 162 -27.76 -37.00 27.91
CA ASN A 162 -27.13 -35.70 28.05
C ASN A 162 -28.11 -34.58 28.43
N ILE A 163 -29.27 -34.91 28.97
CA ILE A 163 -30.34 -33.98 29.38
C ILE A 163 -30.26 -33.76 30.88
N TYR A 164 -30.17 -32.51 31.30
CA TYR A 164 -30.10 -32.07 32.68
C TYR A 164 -31.25 -31.11 32.99
N GLU A 165 -31.82 -31.23 34.16
CA GLU A 165 -32.87 -30.34 34.67
C GLU A 165 -32.29 -29.42 35.75
N SER A 166 -32.69 -28.14 35.74
CA SER A 166 -32.24 -27.15 36.70
C SER A 166 -33.34 -26.16 37.04
N ASP A 167 -33.43 -25.80 38.31
CA ASP A 167 -34.31 -24.76 38.85
C ASP A 167 -33.75 -23.34 38.67
N GLN A 168 -32.46 -23.25 38.34
CA GLN A 168 -31.73 -21.98 38.20
C GLN A 168 -31.85 -21.37 36.80
N ILE A 169 -32.57 -21.98 35.90
CA ILE A 169 -32.72 -21.54 34.50
C ILE A 169 -34.20 -21.37 34.12
N GLY A 170 -34.47 -20.37 33.31
CA GLY A 170 -35.84 -20.08 32.84
C GLY A 170 -36.12 -20.54 31.41
N THR A 171 -35.11 -20.99 30.66
CA THR A 171 -35.20 -21.45 29.28
C THR A 171 -34.31 -22.66 29.07
N ALA A 172 -34.66 -23.52 28.13
CA ALA A 172 -33.77 -24.59 27.71
C ALA A 172 -32.62 -24.04 26.88
N PHE A 173 -31.44 -24.67 26.92
CA PHE A 173 -30.31 -24.36 26.09
C PHE A 173 -29.23 -25.45 26.12
N VAL A 174 -28.35 -25.46 25.13
CA VAL A 174 -27.16 -26.31 25.06
C VAL A 174 -25.98 -25.60 25.69
N CYS A 175 -25.23 -26.29 26.56
CA CYS A 175 -23.98 -25.82 27.14
C CYS A 175 -22.91 -26.91 27.12
N GLY A 176 -21.65 -26.50 26.84
CA GLY A 176 -20.48 -27.38 26.76
C GLY A 176 -19.87 -27.40 25.37
N PHE A 177 -18.53 -27.19 25.29
CA PHE A 177 -17.81 -27.15 24.01
C PHE A 177 -17.43 -28.55 23.48
N ILE A 178 -17.00 -29.46 24.35
CA ILE A 178 -16.54 -30.80 23.95
C ILE A 178 -17.69 -31.80 24.06
N TYR A 179 -18.42 -31.77 25.19
CA TYR A 179 -19.55 -32.62 25.47
C TYR A 179 -20.80 -31.75 25.67
N PRO A 180 -21.55 -31.44 24.59
CA PRO A 180 -22.73 -30.59 24.69
C PRO A 180 -23.85 -31.29 25.50
N LYS A 181 -24.33 -30.58 26.53
CA LYS A 181 -25.41 -31.00 27.40
C LYS A 181 -26.62 -30.12 27.19
N ILE A 182 -27.80 -30.69 27.20
CA ILE A 182 -29.08 -29.97 27.13
C ILE A 182 -29.53 -29.69 28.55
N TYR A 183 -29.77 -28.46 28.88
CA TYR A 183 -30.31 -28.03 30.15
C TYR A 183 -31.75 -27.55 29.96
N VAL A 184 -32.69 -28.07 30.74
CA VAL A 184 -34.10 -27.71 30.70
C VAL A 184 -34.58 -27.21 32.05
N PRO A 185 -35.50 -26.23 32.12
CA PRO A 185 -36.04 -25.77 33.39
C PRO A 185 -36.95 -26.83 34.00
N VAL A 186 -37.02 -26.84 35.35
CA VAL A 186 -37.95 -27.72 36.10
C VAL A 186 -39.40 -27.36 35.78
N GLY A 187 -40.26 -28.37 35.73
CA GLY A 187 -41.72 -28.21 35.58
C GLY A 187 -42.15 -27.82 34.15
N VAL A 188 -41.46 -28.32 33.15
CA VAL A 188 -41.90 -28.29 31.74
C VAL A 188 -42.83 -29.50 31.51
N GLU A 189 -43.98 -29.27 30.89
CA GLU A 189 -44.93 -30.35 30.54
C GLU A 189 -44.32 -31.29 29.48
N ASP A 190 -44.63 -32.60 29.56
CA ASP A 190 -44.07 -33.60 28.64
C ASP A 190 -44.34 -33.29 27.17
N ALA A 191 -45.50 -32.72 26.87
CA ALA A 191 -45.86 -32.29 25.51
C ALA A 191 -44.95 -31.21 24.99
N ASP A 192 -44.62 -30.19 25.80
CA ASP A 192 -43.74 -29.09 25.49
C ASP A 192 -42.27 -29.57 25.45
N LEU A 193 -41.89 -30.46 26.37
CA LEU A 193 -40.54 -31.01 26.47
C LEU A 193 -40.09 -31.69 25.16
N SER A 194 -41.01 -32.39 24.48
CA SER A 194 -40.71 -33.06 23.22
C SER A 194 -40.28 -32.10 22.11
N TYR A 195 -40.94 -30.95 22.01
CA TYR A 195 -40.57 -29.89 21.03
C TYR A 195 -39.26 -29.21 21.37
N ILE A 196 -39.07 -28.92 22.64
CA ILE A 196 -37.85 -28.26 23.15
C ILE A 196 -36.63 -29.16 22.92
N LEU A 197 -36.73 -30.43 23.28
CA LEU A 197 -35.61 -31.38 23.11
C LEU A 197 -35.22 -31.56 21.63
N GLU A 198 -36.18 -31.61 20.71
CA GLU A 198 -35.86 -31.73 19.28
C GLU A 198 -35.22 -30.45 18.77
N HIS A 199 -35.60 -29.27 19.29
CA HIS A 199 -34.97 -28.00 18.98
C HIS A 199 -33.50 -27.98 19.46
N GLU A 200 -33.23 -28.28 20.73
CA GLU A 200 -31.91 -28.31 21.30
C GLU A 200 -31.00 -29.39 20.66
N ARG A 201 -31.54 -30.54 20.34
CA ARG A 201 -30.84 -31.60 19.58
C ARG A 201 -30.48 -31.14 18.17
N THR A 202 -31.28 -30.27 17.56
CA THR A 202 -30.99 -29.72 16.24
C THR A 202 -29.80 -28.77 16.31
N HIS A 203 -29.69 -27.93 17.36
CA HIS A 203 -28.50 -27.11 17.61
C HIS A 203 -27.24 -27.96 17.81
N ILE A 204 -27.33 -29.08 18.56
CA ILE A 204 -26.19 -29.98 18.74
C ILE A 204 -25.76 -30.60 17.41
N ARG A 205 -26.70 -31.10 16.60
CA ARG A 205 -26.43 -31.75 15.31
C ARG A 205 -25.78 -30.80 14.32
N ARG A 206 -26.20 -29.52 14.31
CA ARG A 206 -25.65 -28.46 13.45
C ARG A 206 -24.39 -27.82 14.00
N ARG A 207 -24.00 -28.18 15.24
CA ARG A 207 -22.86 -27.58 15.96
C ARG A 207 -23.01 -26.07 16.20
N ASP A 208 -24.23 -25.56 16.28
CA ASP A 208 -24.51 -24.14 16.53
C ASP A 208 -23.90 -23.68 17.86
N TYR A 209 -23.77 -24.59 18.84
CA TYR A 209 -23.08 -24.35 20.13
C TYR A 209 -21.58 -24.04 20.02
N LEU A 210 -20.95 -24.31 18.85
CA LEU A 210 -19.58 -23.91 18.53
C LEU A 210 -19.57 -22.67 17.63
N ILE A 211 -20.46 -22.63 16.63
CA ILE A 211 -20.49 -21.56 15.63
C ILE A 211 -20.80 -20.21 16.29
N LYS A 212 -21.76 -20.13 17.19
CA LYS A 212 -22.18 -18.89 17.83
C LYS A 212 -21.10 -18.27 18.73
N PRO A 213 -20.43 -19.01 19.64
CA PRO A 213 -19.31 -18.49 20.41
C PRO A 213 -18.11 -18.10 19.54
N PHE A 214 -17.84 -18.85 18.47
CA PHE A 214 -16.77 -18.52 17.54
C PHE A 214 -17.05 -17.20 16.78
N ALA A 215 -18.28 -17.02 16.29
CA ALA A 215 -18.72 -15.78 15.68
C ALA A 215 -18.69 -14.60 16.67
N PHE A 216 -19.00 -14.86 17.95
CA PHE A 216 -18.91 -13.86 19.00
C PHE A 216 -17.46 -13.49 19.32
N PHE A 217 -16.54 -14.46 19.28
CA PHE A 217 -15.11 -14.17 19.42
C PHE A 217 -14.58 -13.28 18.27
N ALA A 218 -14.99 -13.58 17.02
CA ALA A 218 -14.68 -12.70 15.89
C ALA A 218 -15.27 -11.29 16.10
N LEU A 219 -16.50 -11.19 16.63
CA LEU A 219 -17.11 -9.90 16.96
C LEU A 219 -16.32 -9.14 18.03
N ILE A 220 -15.77 -9.81 19.07
CA ILE A 220 -14.92 -9.17 20.09
C ILE A 220 -13.69 -8.51 19.46
N ILE A 221 -13.05 -9.14 18.48
CA ILE A 221 -11.90 -8.58 17.76
C ILE A 221 -12.30 -7.31 17.00
N HIS A 222 -13.49 -7.30 16.39
CA HIS A 222 -14.04 -6.22 15.58
C HIS A 222 -15.08 -5.36 16.34
N TRP A 223 -14.97 -5.28 17.66
CA TRP A 223 -15.98 -4.69 18.56
C TRP A 223 -16.35 -3.24 18.23
N PHE A 224 -15.40 -2.49 17.67
CA PHE A 224 -15.57 -1.08 17.30
C PHE A 224 -16.50 -0.88 16.10
N ASN A 225 -16.84 -1.95 15.36
CA ASN A 225 -17.67 -1.88 14.17
C ASN A 225 -19.15 -2.18 14.49
N PRO A 226 -20.08 -1.19 14.45
CA PRO A 226 -21.47 -1.40 14.78
C PRO A 226 -22.20 -2.35 13.82
N LEU A 227 -21.76 -2.41 12.54
CA LEU A 227 -22.36 -3.29 11.55
C LEU A 227 -22.09 -4.77 11.87
N MET A 228 -20.97 -5.07 12.53
CA MET A 228 -20.67 -6.45 12.98
C MET A 228 -21.59 -6.88 14.12
N TRP A 229 -21.97 -5.98 15.04
CA TRP A 229 -22.98 -6.25 16.05
C TRP A 229 -24.35 -6.53 15.44
N LEU A 230 -24.75 -5.73 14.44
CA LEU A 230 -25.99 -5.97 13.69
C LEU A 230 -25.94 -7.33 12.98
N SER A 231 -24.84 -7.64 12.32
CA SER A 231 -24.62 -8.92 11.60
C SER A 231 -24.73 -10.11 12.53
N PHE A 232 -24.10 -10.06 13.70
CA PHE A 232 -24.19 -11.10 14.72
C PHE A 232 -25.63 -11.29 15.23
N GLY A 233 -26.36 -10.20 15.46
CA GLY A 233 -27.77 -10.24 15.85
C GLY A 233 -28.65 -10.88 14.77
N LEU A 234 -28.45 -10.51 13.50
CA LEU A 234 -29.19 -11.09 12.37
C LEU A 234 -28.81 -12.54 12.11
N MET A 235 -27.54 -12.90 12.23
CA MET A 235 -27.07 -14.29 12.15
C MET A 235 -27.71 -15.15 13.24
N SER A 236 -27.72 -14.70 14.49
CA SER A 236 -28.35 -15.40 15.61
C SER A 236 -29.84 -15.61 15.35
N ARG A 237 -30.55 -14.61 14.84
CA ARG A 237 -31.95 -14.71 14.47
C ARG A 237 -32.20 -15.72 13.35
N ASP A 238 -31.38 -15.72 12.29
CA ASP A 238 -31.55 -16.67 11.18
C ASP A 238 -31.20 -18.09 11.61
N MET A 239 -30.23 -18.26 12.51
CA MET A 239 -29.92 -19.55 13.16
C MET A 239 -31.12 -20.13 13.88
N GLU A 240 -31.81 -19.36 14.75
CA GLU A 240 -33.00 -19.79 15.46
C GLU A 240 -34.15 -20.15 14.50
N MET A 241 -34.43 -19.24 13.52
CA MET A 241 -35.49 -19.50 12.54
C MET A 241 -35.24 -20.75 11.69
N SER A 242 -33.98 -20.97 11.29
CA SER A 242 -33.62 -22.16 10.51
C SER A 242 -33.66 -23.44 11.36
N CYS A 243 -33.41 -23.35 12.68
CA CYS A 243 -33.60 -24.45 13.61
C CYS A 243 -35.07 -24.80 13.74
N ASP A 244 -35.94 -23.78 13.93
CA ASP A 244 -37.40 -23.97 13.98
C ASP A 244 -37.95 -24.68 12.73
N GLU A 245 -37.51 -24.24 11.53
CA GLU A 245 -37.89 -24.87 10.26
C GLU A 245 -37.44 -26.33 10.18
N SER A 246 -36.22 -26.64 10.70
CA SER A 246 -35.69 -28.00 10.73
C SER A 246 -36.50 -28.92 11.67
N VAL A 247 -36.97 -28.39 12.79
CA VAL A 247 -37.89 -29.11 13.72
C VAL A 247 -39.21 -29.39 13.03
N LEU A 248 -39.84 -28.37 12.42
CA LEU A 248 -41.12 -28.49 11.71
C LEU A 248 -41.05 -29.43 10.49
N GLN A 249 -39.90 -29.54 9.85
CA GLN A 249 -39.71 -30.45 8.72
C GLN A 249 -39.84 -31.92 9.14
N LYS A 250 -39.43 -32.25 10.37
CA LYS A 250 -39.45 -33.59 10.94
C LYS A 250 -40.79 -33.96 11.61
N MET A 251 -41.49 -32.95 12.11
CA MET A 251 -42.75 -33.14 12.81
C MET A 251 -43.94 -33.16 11.83
N ARG A 252 -45.08 -33.66 12.31
CA ARG A 252 -46.34 -33.61 11.56
C ARG A 252 -46.83 -32.18 11.41
N GLN A 253 -47.63 -31.89 10.38
CA GLN A 253 -48.11 -30.53 10.08
C GLN A 253 -48.93 -29.90 11.23
N ASP A 254 -49.58 -30.70 12.05
CA ASP A 254 -50.38 -30.25 13.20
C ASP A 254 -49.55 -29.74 14.38
N ALA A 255 -48.22 -29.96 14.34
CA ALA A 255 -47.29 -29.54 15.41
C ALA A 255 -47.07 -28.04 15.53
N LYS A 256 -47.43 -27.21 14.52
CA LYS A 256 -47.15 -25.78 14.51
C LYS A 256 -47.76 -25.00 15.67
N GLY A 257 -49.04 -25.32 15.98
CA GLY A 257 -49.76 -24.69 17.10
C GLY A 257 -49.11 -25.02 18.44
N GLY A 258 -48.89 -26.32 18.71
CA GLY A 258 -48.24 -26.81 19.93
C GLY A 258 -46.85 -26.24 20.09
N TYR A 259 -46.02 -26.31 19.05
CA TYR A 259 -44.65 -25.77 19.09
C TYR A 259 -44.61 -24.24 19.32
N SER A 260 -45.52 -23.49 18.69
CA SER A 260 -45.63 -22.05 18.92
C SER A 260 -46.06 -21.73 20.34
N SER A 261 -46.98 -22.51 20.94
CA SER A 261 -47.42 -22.39 22.32
C SER A 261 -46.27 -22.67 23.30
N SER A 262 -45.54 -23.77 23.10
CA SER A 262 -44.36 -24.11 23.91
C SER A 262 -43.31 -22.98 23.94
N LEU A 263 -43.01 -22.40 22.78
CA LEU A 263 -42.10 -21.25 22.69
C LEU A 263 -42.64 -20.03 23.45
N LEU A 264 -43.92 -19.75 23.36
CA LEU A 264 -44.55 -18.64 24.08
C LEU A 264 -44.51 -18.87 25.59
N THR A 265 -44.87 -20.05 26.07
CA THR A 265 -44.84 -20.43 27.49
C THR A 265 -43.47 -20.26 28.10
N LEU A 266 -42.42 -20.74 27.42
CA LEU A 266 -41.03 -20.54 27.86
C LEU A 266 -40.61 -19.08 27.87
N SER A 267 -41.09 -18.29 26.92
CA SER A 267 -40.74 -16.86 26.84
C SER A 267 -41.35 -16.04 27.95
N VAL A 268 -42.56 -16.41 28.44
CA VAL A 268 -43.26 -15.73 29.55
C VAL A 268 -42.64 -16.07 30.91
N LYS A 269 -42.18 -17.30 31.10
CA LYS A 269 -41.48 -17.73 32.34
C LYS A 269 -40.09 -17.09 32.54
N ARG A 270 -39.66 -16.27 31.62
CA ARG A 270 -38.32 -15.67 31.58
C ARG A 270 -38.20 -14.53 32.59
N ASN A 271 -37.59 -14.77 33.74
CA ASN A 271 -37.22 -13.72 34.70
C ASN A 271 -36.00 -12.93 34.17
N GLY A 272 -36.15 -11.64 34.00
CA GLY A 272 -35.39 -10.53 33.41
C GLY A 272 -33.87 -10.45 33.43
N LEU A 273 -33.12 -11.38 34.02
CA LEU A 273 -31.65 -11.27 34.20
C LEU A 273 -30.80 -11.88 33.06
N PHE A 274 -31.40 -12.53 32.08
CA PHE A 274 -30.71 -13.20 30.97
C PHE A 274 -30.59 -12.36 29.68
N ILE A 275 -31.18 -11.16 29.67
CA ILE A 275 -31.28 -10.32 28.44
C ILE A 275 -29.93 -9.81 27.93
N ALA A 276 -28.93 -9.74 28.80
CA ALA A 276 -27.66 -9.08 28.50
C ALA A 276 -26.47 -10.02 28.19
N ASN A 277 -26.69 -11.35 28.12
CA ASN A 277 -25.56 -12.24 27.88
C ASN A 277 -25.51 -12.72 26.40
N PRO A 278 -24.52 -12.22 25.61
CA PRO A 278 -24.36 -12.60 24.20
C PRO A 278 -24.06 -14.09 23.99
N LEU A 279 -23.49 -14.75 25.01
CA LEU A 279 -23.20 -16.20 25.00
C LEU A 279 -24.36 -17.05 25.45
N ALA A 280 -25.34 -16.48 26.18
CA ALA A 280 -26.56 -17.20 26.50
C ALA A 280 -27.40 -17.33 25.23
N PHE A 281 -27.73 -18.56 24.88
CA PHE A 281 -28.64 -18.91 23.78
C PHE A 281 -30.08 -18.49 24.09
N GLY A 282 -30.26 -17.30 24.62
CA GLY A 282 -31.55 -16.76 25.05
C GLY A 282 -32.16 -15.90 23.97
N GLU A 283 -33.30 -16.31 23.57
CA GLU A 283 -34.18 -15.81 22.55
C GLU A 283 -34.43 -14.30 22.57
N SER A 284 -33.77 -13.56 21.66
CA SER A 284 -34.34 -12.33 21.15
C SER A 284 -35.24 -12.65 19.96
N HIS A 285 -36.42 -12.03 19.87
CA HIS A 285 -37.33 -12.13 18.73
C HIS A 285 -38.35 -13.29 18.69
N VAL A 286 -38.87 -13.76 19.84
CA VAL A 286 -39.93 -14.78 19.93
C VAL A 286 -41.10 -14.51 18.97
N LYS A 287 -41.55 -13.25 18.88
CA LYS A 287 -42.62 -12.86 17.93
C LYS A 287 -42.29 -13.21 16.48
N ALA A 288 -41.00 -12.99 16.08
CA ALA A 288 -40.59 -13.28 14.71
C ALA A 288 -40.47 -14.80 14.45
N ARG A 289 -40.03 -15.58 15.44
CA ARG A 289 -39.98 -17.05 15.38
C ARG A 289 -41.39 -17.64 15.26
N ILE A 290 -42.31 -17.25 16.14
CA ILE A 290 -43.71 -17.70 16.10
C ILE A 290 -44.32 -17.38 14.73
N LYS A 291 -44.12 -16.15 14.20
CA LYS A 291 -44.62 -15.79 12.87
C LYS A 291 -44.00 -16.65 11.78
N ASN A 292 -42.71 -17.00 11.87
CA ASN A 292 -42.06 -17.91 10.91
C ASN A 292 -42.62 -19.32 10.99
N ILE A 293 -42.82 -19.87 12.20
CA ILE A 293 -43.37 -21.21 12.45
C ILE A 293 -44.79 -21.32 11.87
N LEU A 294 -45.68 -20.39 12.19
CA LEU A 294 -47.06 -20.41 11.72
C LEU A 294 -47.15 -20.29 10.19
N ASN A 295 -46.29 -19.49 9.57
CA ASN A 295 -46.25 -19.30 8.12
C ASN A 295 -45.39 -20.35 7.39
N TYR A 296 -44.74 -21.25 8.09
CA TYR A 296 -43.85 -22.24 7.48
C TYR A 296 -44.63 -23.14 6.50
N LYS A 297 -44.07 -23.27 5.29
CA LYS A 297 -44.51 -24.26 4.27
C LYS A 297 -43.28 -25.04 3.85
N LYS A 298 -43.46 -26.35 3.67
CA LYS A 298 -42.35 -27.17 3.13
C LYS A 298 -41.90 -26.58 1.80
N PRO A 299 -40.59 -26.30 1.62
CA PRO A 299 -40.09 -25.68 0.40
C PRO A 299 -40.29 -26.63 -0.79
N VAL A 300 -40.66 -26.06 -1.92
CA VAL A 300 -40.73 -26.76 -3.19
C VAL A 300 -39.30 -27.00 -3.70
N PHE A 301 -39.07 -28.12 -4.35
CA PHE A 301 -37.75 -28.53 -4.86
C PHE A 301 -37.01 -27.42 -5.65
N TRP A 302 -37.71 -26.76 -6.58
CA TRP A 302 -37.15 -25.68 -7.36
C TRP A 302 -36.70 -24.45 -6.53
N VAL A 303 -37.41 -24.16 -5.44
CA VAL A 303 -37.01 -23.06 -4.52
C VAL A 303 -35.69 -23.41 -3.83
N VAL A 304 -35.51 -24.68 -3.46
CA VAL A 304 -34.25 -25.15 -2.85
C VAL A 304 -33.10 -25.02 -3.84
N ILE A 305 -33.29 -25.48 -5.09
CA ILE A 305 -32.25 -25.38 -6.13
C ILE A 305 -31.88 -23.91 -6.40
N ALA A 306 -32.91 -23.08 -6.66
CA ALA A 306 -32.66 -21.65 -6.93
C ALA A 306 -31.95 -20.96 -5.75
N SER A 307 -32.36 -21.27 -4.51
CA SER A 307 -31.70 -20.72 -3.32
C SER A 307 -30.25 -21.19 -3.17
N THR A 308 -29.97 -22.46 -3.56
CA THR A 308 -28.58 -23.00 -3.55
C THR A 308 -27.72 -22.30 -4.57
N ILE A 309 -28.21 -22.08 -5.79
CA ILE A 309 -27.46 -21.35 -6.84
C ILE A 309 -27.20 -19.92 -6.39
N VAL A 310 -28.20 -19.24 -5.83
CA VAL A 310 -28.04 -17.87 -5.30
C VAL A 310 -27.03 -17.86 -4.16
N LEU A 311 -27.08 -18.80 -3.22
CA LEU A 311 -26.13 -18.92 -2.13
C LEU A 311 -24.69 -19.08 -2.66
N LEU A 312 -24.47 -20.02 -3.57
CA LEU A 312 -23.13 -20.29 -4.11
C LEU A 312 -22.60 -19.11 -4.92
N GLY A 313 -23.40 -18.55 -5.82
CA GLY A 313 -23.01 -17.42 -6.66
C GLY A 313 -22.70 -16.17 -5.82
N THR A 314 -23.56 -15.85 -4.84
CA THR A 314 -23.31 -14.71 -3.95
C THR A 314 -22.12 -14.95 -3.01
N SER A 315 -21.91 -16.18 -2.53
CA SER A 315 -20.76 -16.51 -1.70
C SER A 315 -19.45 -16.30 -2.48
N ILE A 316 -19.38 -16.77 -3.72
CA ILE A 316 -18.22 -16.55 -4.59
C ILE A 316 -18.00 -15.05 -4.81
N ALA A 317 -19.04 -14.32 -5.21
CA ALA A 317 -18.92 -12.87 -5.46
C ALA A 317 -18.50 -12.05 -4.24
N LEU A 318 -18.96 -12.43 -3.03
CA LEU A 318 -18.66 -11.72 -1.78
C LEU A 318 -17.34 -12.18 -1.12
N LEU A 319 -16.92 -13.43 -1.37
CA LEU A 319 -15.63 -13.95 -0.88
C LEU A 319 -14.46 -13.56 -1.77
N SER A 320 -14.69 -13.27 -3.05
CA SER A 320 -13.63 -12.88 -3.95
C SER A 320 -13.31 -11.40 -3.85
N ASN A 321 -12.02 -11.09 -4.04
CA ASN A 321 -11.59 -9.74 -4.36
C ASN A 321 -11.75 -9.50 -5.87
N PRO A 322 -11.91 -8.25 -6.34
CA PRO A 322 -11.79 -7.99 -7.76
C PRO A 322 -10.46 -8.59 -8.22
N ALA A 323 -10.49 -9.31 -9.34
CA ALA A 323 -9.26 -9.54 -10.06
C ALA A 323 -8.63 -8.16 -10.15
N ALA A 324 -7.40 -8.03 -9.70
CA ALA A 324 -6.67 -6.82 -9.97
C ALA A 324 -6.89 -6.62 -11.46
N GLY A 325 -7.77 -5.71 -11.83
CA GLY A 325 -7.80 -5.18 -13.18
C GLY A 325 -6.35 -4.89 -13.43
N GLU A 326 -5.82 -5.21 -14.60
CA GLU A 326 -4.44 -4.79 -14.87
C GLU A 326 -4.34 -3.39 -14.26
N PRO A 327 -3.45 -3.17 -13.27
CA PRO A 327 -3.44 -1.91 -12.53
C PRO A 327 -3.60 -0.84 -13.59
N ASP A 328 -4.48 0.11 -13.39
CA ASP A 328 -4.66 1.17 -14.40
C ASP A 328 -3.29 1.82 -14.57
N LEU A 329 -2.54 1.25 -15.47
CA LEU A 329 -1.22 1.71 -15.84
C LEU A 329 -1.34 2.63 -17.07
N SER A 330 -2.52 3.22 -17.28
CA SER A 330 -2.74 4.18 -18.38
C SER A 330 -1.75 5.34 -18.28
N PHE A 331 -1.40 5.73 -17.06
CA PHE A 331 -0.34 6.73 -16.82
C PHE A 331 1.07 6.28 -17.26
N LEU A 332 1.30 4.98 -17.45
CA LEU A 332 2.55 4.45 -18.04
C LEU A 332 2.51 4.39 -19.57
N ASN A 333 1.39 4.75 -20.20
CA ASN A 333 1.35 4.91 -21.65
C ASN A 333 2.10 6.18 -22.02
N PRO A 334 2.94 6.17 -23.07
CA PRO A 334 3.58 7.37 -23.57
C PRO A 334 2.59 8.51 -23.83
N ASN A 335 1.40 8.22 -24.35
CA ASN A 335 0.31 9.16 -24.59
C ASN A 335 -0.16 9.92 -23.34
N SER A 336 -0.24 9.27 -22.20
CA SER A 336 -0.65 9.94 -20.96
C SER A 336 0.44 10.88 -20.42
N MET A 337 1.67 10.70 -20.86
CA MET A 337 2.80 11.58 -20.52
C MET A 337 2.89 12.81 -21.45
N LEU A 338 2.28 12.76 -22.65
CA LEU A 338 2.34 13.83 -23.64
C LEU A 338 1.84 15.18 -23.11
N SER A 339 0.72 15.19 -22.38
CA SER A 339 0.17 16.41 -21.81
C SER A 339 1.10 17.02 -20.76
N ILE A 340 1.67 16.15 -19.89
CA ILE A 340 2.60 16.58 -18.83
C ILE A 340 3.88 17.13 -19.46
N ILE A 341 4.43 16.43 -20.46
CA ILE A 341 5.63 16.84 -21.19
C ILE A 341 5.39 18.18 -21.94
N GLY A 342 4.25 18.32 -22.62
CA GLY A 342 3.92 19.50 -23.42
C GLY A 342 3.63 20.75 -22.60
N ASP A 343 3.22 20.61 -21.35
CA ASP A 343 2.94 21.72 -20.43
C ASP A 343 4.21 22.25 -19.73
N GLN A 344 5.33 21.55 -19.84
CA GLN A 344 6.60 21.99 -19.26
C GLN A 344 7.43 22.79 -20.27
N GLU A 345 8.01 23.90 -19.83
CA GLU A 345 8.92 24.69 -20.67
C GLU A 345 10.18 23.88 -21.02
N GLN A 346 10.70 23.14 -20.03
CA GLN A 346 11.93 22.35 -20.17
C GLN A 346 11.79 21.01 -19.44
N ILE A 347 12.32 19.97 -20.06
CA ILE A 347 12.37 18.60 -19.53
C ILE A 347 13.81 18.15 -19.40
N GLU A 348 14.15 17.56 -18.25
CA GLU A 348 15.48 16.98 -18.00
C GLU A 348 15.60 15.63 -18.70
N ILE A 349 16.68 15.48 -19.49
CA ILE A 349 17.10 14.20 -20.06
C ILE A 349 18.47 13.85 -19.49
N LYS A 350 18.57 12.71 -18.82
CA LYS A 350 19.86 12.15 -18.38
C LYS A 350 20.35 11.16 -19.43
N SER A 351 21.55 11.38 -19.92
CA SER A 351 22.20 10.50 -20.91
C SER A 351 23.59 10.11 -20.46
N THR A 352 23.98 8.86 -20.71
CA THR A 352 25.36 8.40 -20.48
C THR A 352 26.37 9.12 -21.37
N ASP A 353 25.95 9.54 -22.59
CA ASP A 353 26.83 10.16 -23.58
C ASP A 353 26.92 11.69 -23.42
N TYR A 354 25.81 12.34 -23.00
CA TYR A 354 25.68 13.79 -23.02
C TYR A 354 25.47 14.40 -21.62
N GLY A 355 25.33 13.54 -20.58
CA GLY A 355 25.02 13.99 -19.23
C GLY A 355 23.59 14.49 -19.09
N ASN A 356 23.38 15.41 -18.14
CA ASN A 356 22.06 16.01 -17.91
C ASN A 356 21.86 17.17 -18.87
N THR A 357 20.88 17.06 -19.75
CA THR A 357 20.50 18.10 -20.71
C THR A 357 19.03 18.45 -20.54
N PHE A 358 18.66 19.64 -20.96
CA PHE A 358 17.29 20.14 -20.91
C PHE A 358 16.82 20.44 -22.33
N VAL A 359 15.63 19.93 -22.65
CA VAL A 359 14.99 20.10 -23.96
C VAL A 359 13.64 20.76 -23.80
N SER A 360 13.16 21.40 -24.87
CA SER A 360 11.80 21.95 -24.89
C SER A 360 10.76 20.84 -24.73
N GLY A 361 9.87 20.98 -23.72
CA GLY A 361 8.76 20.03 -23.52
C GLY A 361 7.87 19.92 -24.75
N ILE A 362 7.63 21.03 -25.46
CA ILE A 362 6.81 21.04 -26.69
C ILE A 362 7.46 20.22 -27.81
N GLU A 363 8.79 20.32 -27.98
CA GLU A 363 9.50 19.56 -29.03
C GLU A 363 9.54 18.07 -28.69
N LEU A 364 9.80 17.74 -27.43
CA LEU A 364 9.80 16.37 -26.94
C LEU A 364 8.41 15.73 -27.04
N ALA A 365 7.35 16.48 -26.71
CA ALA A 365 5.97 16.00 -26.85
C ALA A 365 5.63 15.72 -28.32
N LYS A 366 6.01 16.59 -29.24
CA LYS A 366 5.79 16.37 -30.70
C LYS A 366 6.55 15.17 -31.22
N TRP A 367 7.74 14.91 -30.70
CA TRP A 367 8.49 13.71 -31.05
C TRP A 367 7.80 12.45 -30.52
N LEU A 368 7.43 12.44 -29.24
CA LEU A 368 6.80 11.29 -28.60
C LEU A 368 5.44 10.95 -29.22
N ASP A 369 4.61 11.96 -29.57
CA ASP A 369 3.32 11.79 -30.25
C ASP A 369 3.46 11.07 -31.61
N ARG A 370 4.56 11.30 -32.31
CA ARG A 370 4.86 10.59 -33.57
C ARG A 370 5.38 9.19 -33.35
N ALA A 371 6.33 9.05 -32.41
CA ALA A 371 7.04 7.81 -32.16
C ALA A 371 6.13 6.73 -31.53
N GLU A 372 5.27 7.10 -30.58
CA GLU A 372 4.47 6.15 -29.81
C GLU A 372 3.49 5.31 -30.62
N ASN A 373 3.05 5.79 -31.78
CA ASN A 373 2.14 5.06 -32.64
C ASN A 373 2.73 3.71 -33.14
N ASP A 374 4.06 3.61 -33.18
CA ASP A 374 4.79 2.41 -33.60
C ASP A 374 5.25 1.54 -32.43
N TRP A 375 5.04 2.03 -31.17
CA TRP A 375 5.46 1.32 -29.96
C TRP A 375 4.50 0.18 -29.63
N LYS A 376 5.02 -1.03 -29.50
CA LYS A 376 4.25 -2.23 -29.17
C LYS A 376 4.56 -2.67 -27.75
N ARG A 377 3.51 -2.75 -26.90
CA ARG A 377 3.65 -3.24 -25.53
C ARG A 377 4.30 -4.64 -25.51
N LYS A 378 5.32 -4.80 -24.66
CA LYS A 378 6.01 -6.06 -24.39
C LYS A 378 5.68 -6.51 -22.97
N ASN A 379 5.02 -7.66 -22.82
CA ASN A 379 4.70 -8.22 -21.52
C ASN A 379 5.94 -8.84 -20.88
N VAL A 380 6.35 -8.31 -19.73
CA VAL A 380 7.50 -8.78 -18.95
C VAL A 380 7.06 -8.86 -17.50
N SER A 381 7.32 -9.97 -16.83
CA SER A 381 6.89 -10.23 -15.46
C SER A 381 7.82 -9.66 -14.40
N SER A 382 9.05 -9.29 -14.78
CA SER A 382 10.03 -8.67 -13.87
C SER A 382 10.91 -7.70 -14.66
N PRO A 383 11.48 -6.66 -14.01
CA PRO A 383 12.40 -5.73 -14.67
C PRO A 383 13.60 -6.47 -15.25
N TYR A 384 14.04 -6.04 -16.45
CA TYR A 384 15.34 -6.45 -16.96
C TYR A 384 16.44 -5.79 -16.12
N GLU A 385 17.50 -6.53 -15.86
CA GLU A 385 18.74 -5.98 -15.27
C GLU A 385 19.55 -5.20 -16.32
N LEU A 386 18.96 -4.15 -16.88
CA LEU A 386 19.59 -3.28 -17.87
C LEU A 386 19.79 -1.90 -17.28
N SER A 387 20.98 -1.35 -17.46
CA SER A 387 21.23 0.05 -17.11
C SER A 387 20.70 0.97 -18.21
N PRO A 388 19.86 1.96 -17.91
CA PRO A 388 19.37 2.89 -18.90
C PRO A 388 20.51 3.79 -19.40
N SER A 389 20.57 4.00 -20.72
CA SER A 389 21.51 4.93 -21.34
C SER A 389 20.94 6.33 -21.50
N ILE A 390 19.61 6.43 -21.62
CA ILE A 390 18.90 7.71 -21.68
C ILE A 390 17.67 7.57 -20.77
N THR A 391 17.47 8.57 -19.90
CA THR A 391 16.28 8.69 -19.04
C THR A 391 15.68 10.08 -19.22
N ILE A 392 14.43 10.13 -19.64
CA ILE A 392 13.61 11.34 -19.71
C ILE A 392 12.83 11.44 -18.40
N HIS A 393 13.09 12.46 -17.61
CA HIS A 393 12.32 12.76 -16.38
C HIS A 393 11.09 13.59 -16.77
N VAL A 394 9.91 12.95 -16.76
CA VAL A 394 8.66 13.60 -17.19
C VAL A 394 8.12 14.53 -16.11
N ASP A 395 8.24 14.12 -14.85
CA ASP A 395 7.75 14.91 -13.72
C ASP A 395 8.44 14.46 -12.43
N ASP A 396 9.11 15.41 -11.76
CA ASP A 396 9.83 15.16 -10.51
C ASP A 396 8.91 14.85 -9.33
N GLU A 397 7.69 15.42 -9.32
CA GLU A 397 6.75 15.21 -8.21
C GLU A 397 6.10 13.81 -8.26
N THR A 398 5.81 13.31 -9.45
CA THR A 398 5.17 12.01 -9.64
C THR A 398 6.15 10.86 -9.90
N GLY A 399 7.41 11.18 -10.24
CA GLY A 399 8.45 10.20 -10.57
C GLY A 399 8.19 9.46 -11.88
N ASN A 400 7.54 10.13 -12.85
CA ASN A 400 7.33 9.60 -14.18
C ASN A 400 8.60 9.70 -15.03
N GLU A 401 9.03 8.57 -15.59
CA GLU A 401 10.23 8.48 -16.42
C GLU A 401 10.00 7.64 -17.68
N ILE A 402 10.74 7.95 -18.73
CA ILE A 402 10.89 7.09 -19.91
C ILE A 402 12.37 6.74 -20.05
N ARG A 403 12.70 5.46 -20.05
CA ARG A 403 14.06 4.94 -20.09
C ARG A 403 14.33 4.19 -21.38
N PHE A 404 15.52 4.41 -21.95
CA PHE A 404 16.00 3.74 -23.15
C PHE A 404 17.36 3.08 -22.86
N PHE A 405 17.69 2.04 -23.62
CA PHE A 405 18.82 1.17 -23.34
C PHE A 405 19.72 1.03 -24.58
N GLU A 406 20.99 1.42 -24.47
CA GLU A 406 21.95 1.27 -25.56
C GLU A 406 22.24 -0.20 -25.89
N SER A 407 22.23 -1.06 -24.86
CA SER A 407 22.40 -2.51 -25.02
C SER A 407 21.23 -3.20 -25.74
N GLU A 408 20.06 -2.58 -25.78
CA GLU A 408 18.85 -3.05 -26.48
C GLU A 408 18.08 -1.85 -27.06
N PRO A 409 18.55 -1.24 -28.18
CA PRO A 409 17.97 0.00 -28.75
C PRO A 409 16.52 -0.13 -29.19
N THR A 410 16.01 -1.35 -29.32
CA THR A 410 14.61 -1.64 -29.67
C THR A 410 13.69 -1.76 -28.46
N LEU A 411 14.16 -1.37 -27.27
CA LEU A 411 13.42 -1.45 -26.02
C LEU A 411 13.32 -0.07 -25.36
N ALA A 412 12.11 0.32 -24.97
CA ALA A 412 11.85 1.43 -24.07
C ALA A 412 11.09 0.95 -22.84
N MET A 413 11.25 1.65 -21.73
CA MET A 413 10.55 1.39 -20.49
C MET A 413 9.96 2.68 -19.92
N THR A 414 8.66 2.69 -19.66
CA THR A 414 8.03 3.74 -18.88
C THR A 414 8.00 3.33 -17.41
N VAL A 415 8.32 4.24 -16.52
CA VAL A 415 8.41 4.01 -15.07
C VAL A 415 7.60 5.05 -14.33
N PHE A 416 6.94 4.63 -13.25
CA PHE A 416 6.30 5.47 -12.26
C PHE A 416 6.46 4.80 -10.89
N GLN A 417 7.24 5.39 -10.01
CA GLN A 417 7.61 4.78 -8.73
C GLN A 417 8.15 3.34 -8.95
N ASP A 418 7.49 2.33 -8.34
CA ASP A 418 7.87 0.91 -8.48
C ASP A 418 7.19 0.19 -9.65
N LYS A 419 6.36 0.89 -10.44
CA LYS A 419 5.64 0.31 -11.58
C LYS A 419 6.35 0.61 -12.87
N PHE A 420 6.35 -0.34 -13.79
CA PHE A 420 7.01 -0.21 -15.08
C PHE A 420 6.24 -0.89 -16.19
N ARG A 421 6.49 -0.45 -17.42
CA ARG A 421 5.96 -1.07 -18.65
C ARG A 421 7.00 -1.02 -19.74
N TYR A 422 7.21 -2.15 -20.43
CA TYR A 422 8.12 -2.24 -21.55
C TYR A 422 7.40 -2.09 -22.88
N TYR A 423 8.08 -1.45 -23.82
CA TYR A 423 7.66 -1.28 -25.20
C TYR A 423 8.77 -1.74 -26.13
N LYS A 424 8.39 -2.50 -27.18
CA LYS A 424 9.25 -2.72 -28.32
C LYS A 424 9.11 -1.49 -29.22
N ILE A 425 10.22 -0.82 -29.50
CA ILE A 425 10.29 0.42 -30.28
C ILE A 425 11.13 0.20 -31.54
N PRO A 426 10.95 1.00 -32.63
CA PRO A 426 11.89 1.11 -33.72
C PRO A 426 13.26 1.60 -33.21
N GLU A 427 14.35 1.07 -33.80
CA GLU A 427 15.71 1.54 -33.46
C GLU A 427 15.92 3.02 -33.85
N GLU A 428 15.21 3.49 -34.87
CA GLU A 428 15.19 4.89 -35.28
C GLU A 428 14.71 5.84 -34.17
N ASP A 429 13.77 5.39 -33.33
CA ASP A 429 13.27 6.19 -32.21
C ASP A 429 14.34 6.33 -31.12
N TYR A 430 15.10 5.27 -30.83
CA TYR A 430 16.23 5.34 -29.94
C TYR A 430 17.29 6.32 -30.46
N MET A 431 17.62 6.28 -31.74
CA MET A 431 18.59 7.20 -32.34
C MET A 431 18.08 8.63 -32.32
N SER A 432 16.78 8.84 -32.56
CA SER A 432 16.17 10.17 -32.50
C SER A 432 16.21 10.76 -31.09
N VAL A 433 15.87 9.97 -30.04
CA VAL A 433 15.94 10.47 -28.65
C VAL A 433 17.40 10.72 -28.22
N LYS A 434 18.33 9.95 -28.74
CA LYS A 434 19.77 10.20 -28.51
C LYS A 434 20.22 11.52 -29.16
N GLU A 435 19.73 11.83 -30.36
CA GLU A 435 19.98 13.13 -31.02
C GLU A 435 19.33 14.29 -30.24
N ILE A 436 18.08 14.10 -29.78
CA ILE A 436 17.39 15.10 -28.93
C ILE A 436 18.16 15.35 -27.63
N ALA A 437 18.64 14.30 -26.96
CA ALA A 437 19.45 14.43 -25.76
C ALA A 437 20.76 15.20 -26.06
N GLY A 438 21.39 14.97 -27.20
CA GLY A 438 22.58 15.67 -27.62
C GLY A 438 22.35 17.12 -28.06
N SER A 439 21.15 17.49 -28.48
CA SER A 439 20.76 18.87 -28.84
C SER A 439 20.26 19.68 -27.63
N GLY A 440 20.03 19.04 -26.49
CA GLY A 440 19.56 19.69 -25.26
C GLY A 440 20.59 20.68 -24.72
N TYR A 441 20.08 21.71 -24.07
CA TYR A 441 20.93 22.75 -23.44
C TYR A 441 21.06 22.41 -21.95
N PRO A 442 22.33 22.46 -21.38
CA PRO A 442 22.46 22.48 -19.94
C PRO A 442 21.80 23.76 -19.38
N GLN A 443 21.12 23.67 -18.25
CA GLN A 443 20.57 24.88 -17.58
C GLN A 443 21.68 25.81 -17.02
N VAL A 444 22.82 25.82 -17.63
CA VAL A 444 23.97 26.61 -17.27
C VAL A 444 24.03 27.81 -18.22
N GLN A 445 24.01 29.01 -17.65
CA GLN A 445 24.10 30.25 -18.42
C GLN A 445 25.53 30.76 -18.53
N SER A 446 26.37 30.39 -17.57
CA SER A 446 27.78 30.77 -17.57
C SER A 446 28.68 29.74 -16.90
N ILE A 447 29.89 29.61 -17.37
CA ILE A 447 30.95 28.82 -16.74
C ILE A 447 32.09 29.75 -16.38
N THR A 448 32.48 29.74 -15.09
CA THR A 448 33.61 30.49 -14.60
C THR A 448 34.73 29.53 -14.24
N PHE A 449 35.88 29.69 -14.87
CA PHE A 449 37.11 29.00 -14.53
C PHE A 449 37.92 29.89 -13.60
N THR A 450 38.41 29.36 -12.50
CA THR A 450 39.32 30.04 -11.58
C THR A 450 40.52 29.14 -11.35
N GLU A 451 41.69 29.63 -11.73
CA GLU A 451 42.96 28.96 -11.46
C GLU A 451 43.40 29.26 -10.03
N HIS A 452 43.71 28.23 -9.29
CA HIS A 452 44.14 28.31 -7.90
C HIS A 452 45.59 27.82 -7.80
N GLU A 453 46.49 28.70 -7.43
CA GLU A 453 47.91 28.41 -7.27
C GLU A 453 48.39 28.80 -5.87
N ASN A 454 49.12 27.90 -5.20
CA ASN A 454 49.71 28.16 -3.87
C ASN A 454 48.72 28.75 -2.84
N GLY A 455 47.46 28.32 -2.90
CA GLY A 455 46.43 28.76 -1.97
C GLY A 455 45.76 30.10 -2.30
N ASN A 456 45.96 30.65 -3.50
CA ASN A 456 45.34 31.91 -3.95
C ASN A 456 44.77 31.81 -5.36
N ASP A 457 43.69 32.55 -5.61
CA ASP A 457 43.12 32.67 -6.95
C ASP A 457 44.07 33.51 -7.86
N ALA A 458 44.57 32.88 -8.92
CA ALA A 458 45.57 33.48 -9.83
C ALA A 458 44.92 34.14 -11.04
N ALA A 459 43.95 33.47 -11.69
CA ALA A 459 43.23 33.96 -12.85
C ALA A 459 41.79 33.45 -12.87
N SER A 460 40.84 34.24 -13.39
CA SER A 460 39.45 33.84 -13.58
C SER A 460 38.92 34.25 -14.95
N VAL A 461 38.20 33.35 -15.62
CA VAL A 461 37.60 33.58 -16.93
C VAL A 461 36.16 33.03 -16.93
N THR A 462 35.24 33.85 -17.42
CA THR A 462 33.82 33.45 -17.54
C THR A 462 33.43 33.28 -19.00
N ILE A 463 32.81 32.16 -19.33
CA ILE A 463 32.30 31.80 -20.65
C ILE A 463 30.78 31.84 -20.61
N THR A 464 30.17 32.48 -21.61
CA THR A 464 28.72 32.58 -21.78
C THR A 464 28.24 32.03 -23.12
N ASP A 465 29.16 31.49 -23.92
CA ASP A 465 28.82 30.89 -25.22
C ASP A 465 28.18 29.52 -25.03
N SER A 466 26.92 29.37 -25.47
CA SER A 466 26.08 28.16 -25.27
C SER A 466 26.73 26.89 -25.80
N LYS A 467 27.46 26.97 -26.94
CA LYS A 467 28.10 25.79 -27.53
C LYS A 467 29.26 25.29 -26.67
N THR A 468 30.05 26.21 -26.13
CA THR A 468 31.18 25.91 -25.25
C THR A 468 30.66 25.42 -23.89
N ILE A 469 29.60 26.02 -23.37
CA ILE A 469 28.92 25.57 -22.14
C ILE A 469 28.45 24.13 -22.28
N MET A 470 27.78 23.80 -23.38
CA MET A 470 27.29 22.42 -23.64
C MET A 470 28.47 21.44 -23.69
N ARG A 471 29.54 21.77 -24.40
CA ARG A 471 30.73 20.91 -24.49
C ARG A 471 31.35 20.67 -23.12
N MET A 472 31.47 21.72 -22.32
CA MET A 472 31.99 21.62 -20.95
C MET A 472 31.10 20.76 -20.05
N ALA A 473 29.78 20.88 -20.14
CA ALA A 473 28.86 20.06 -19.35
C ALA A 473 29.06 18.57 -19.63
N VAL A 474 29.33 18.20 -20.88
CA VAL A 474 29.68 16.81 -21.26
C VAL A 474 31.02 16.39 -20.66
N LEU A 475 32.04 17.24 -20.75
CA LEU A 475 33.39 16.93 -20.25
C LEU A 475 33.40 16.76 -18.72
N MET A 476 32.58 17.55 -17.98
CA MET A 476 32.47 17.46 -16.51
C MET A 476 31.84 16.15 -16.01
N GLN A 477 31.15 15.46 -16.87
CA GLN A 477 30.49 14.17 -16.53
C GLN A 477 31.27 12.97 -17.10
N SER A 478 32.35 13.19 -17.83
CA SER A 478 33.15 12.12 -18.39
C SER A 478 34.06 11.44 -17.36
N GLY A 479 34.54 10.24 -17.69
CA GLY A 479 35.48 9.49 -16.88
C GLY A 479 34.85 8.36 -16.05
N GLU A 480 35.70 7.59 -15.40
CA GLU A 480 35.27 6.48 -14.51
C GLU A 480 35.11 6.98 -13.08
N LYS A 481 34.02 6.61 -12.43
CA LYS A 481 33.80 6.91 -10.99
C LYS A 481 34.96 6.35 -10.17
N TYR A 482 35.65 7.23 -9.49
CA TYR A 482 36.74 6.89 -8.60
C TYR A 482 36.25 6.88 -7.15
N ASN A 483 36.43 5.74 -6.48
CA ASN A 483 36.10 5.60 -5.07
C ASN A 483 37.41 5.60 -4.29
N PRO A 484 37.84 6.71 -3.69
CA PRO A 484 39.07 6.74 -2.89
C PRO A 484 38.92 5.72 -1.75
N SER A 485 39.89 4.80 -1.67
CA SER A 485 39.89 3.76 -0.62
C SER A 485 39.89 4.41 0.77
N LEU A 486 38.89 4.08 1.55
CA LEU A 486 38.73 4.02 3.03
C LEU A 486 39.31 5.15 3.94
N PHE A 487 40.06 6.15 3.47
CA PHE A 487 40.66 7.16 4.31
C PHE A 487 40.32 8.61 4.00
N PHE A 488 39.62 8.88 2.90
CA PHE A 488 39.11 10.21 2.55
C PHE A 488 37.64 10.12 2.22
N ASP A 489 36.83 10.63 3.10
CA ASP A 489 35.43 10.95 2.76
C ASP A 489 35.45 12.28 1.98
N SER A 490 35.88 12.21 0.70
CA SER A 490 35.95 13.36 -0.22
C SER A 490 34.59 13.99 -0.49
N THR A 491 33.49 13.29 -0.11
CA THR A 491 32.14 13.82 -0.22
C THR A 491 31.81 14.87 0.83
N GLN A 492 32.73 15.15 1.78
CA GLN A 492 32.53 16.13 2.85
C GLN A 492 33.49 17.34 2.79
N ASN A 493 34.42 17.39 1.83
CA ASN A 493 35.37 18.50 1.73
C ASN A 493 35.03 19.46 0.59
N ASP A 494 34.95 20.75 0.90
CA ASP A 494 34.69 21.82 -0.06
C ASP A 494 35.93 22.15 -0.92
N ILE A 495 37.07 21.52 -0.69
CA ILE A 495 38.37 21.87 -1.29
C ILE A 495 39.11 20.57 -1.66
N PRO A 496 39.72 20.48 -2.86
CA PRO A 496 40.51 19.33 -3.27
C PRO A 496 41.77 19.13 -2.40
N PRO A 497 42.32 17.90 -2.34
CA PRO A 497 43.47 17.57 -1.48
C PRO A 497 44.84 18.12 -1.99
N VAL A 498 44.82 19.05 -2.92
CA VAL A 498 46.00 19.63 -3.56
C VAL A 498 46.00 21.16 -3.45
N SER A 499 47.17 21.78 -3.51
CA SER A 499 47.31 23.26 -3.45
C SER A 499 47.00 23.96 -4.77
N ASP A 500 47.13 23.24 -5.88
CA ASP A 500 47.02 23.79 -7.22
C ASP A 500 45.91 23.02 -7.99
N TYR A 501 44.89 23.73 -8.41
CA TYR A 501 43.73 23.18 -9.12
C TYR A 501 43.02 24.22 -9.97
N ILE A 502 42.16 23.77 -10.86
CA ILE A 502 41.24 24.66 -11.57
C ILE A 502 39.85 24.43 -10.98
N ARG A 503 39.25 25.48 -10.44
CA ARG A 503 37.86 25.51 -10.04
C ARG A 503 37.00 25.91 -11.22
N ILE A 504 35.97 25.09 -11.51
CA ILE A 504 35.05 25.29 -12.62
C ILE A 504 33.65 25.44 -12.03
N GLU A 505 33.10 26.64 -12.08
CA GLU A 505 31.79 26.98 -11.54
C GLU A 505 30.80 27.15 -12.68
N MET A 506 29.77 26.32 -12.69
CA MET A 506 28.69 26.37 -13.66
C MET A 506 27.45 26.99 -12.99
N SER A 507 27.02 28.15 -13.51
CA SER A 507 25.92 28.91 -12.93
C SER A 507 24.77 29.08 -13.92
N GLY A 508 23.52 28.90 -13.45
CA GLY A 508 22.27 29.17 -14.14
C GLY A 508 21.25 29.76 -13.19
N ASP A 509 20.02 30.03 -13.65
CA ASP A 509 18.99 30.70 -12.85
C ASP A 509 18.64 29.97 -11.53
N LYS A 510 18.73 28.63 -11.51
CA LYS A 510 18.45 27.81 -10.34
C LYS A 510 19.51 26.74 -10.07
N THR A 511 20.58 26.72 -10.86
CA THR A 511 21.61 25.70 -10.79
C THR A 511 22.98 26.34 -10.52
N TYR A 512 23.69 25.78 -9.57
CA TYR A 512 25.08 26.12 -9.29
C TYR A 512 25.83 24.82 -9.01
N HIS A 513 26.85 24.54 -9.82
CA HIS A 513 27.72 23.40 -9.65
C HIS A 513 29.16 23.84 -9.64
N SER A 514 29.93 23.38 -8.66
CA SER A 514 31.37 23.59 -8.57
C SER A 514 32.09 22.27 -8.83
N TYR A 515 33.10 22.31 -9.66
CA TYR A 515 33.96 21.17 -9.96
C TYR A 515 35.40 21.59 -9.74
N PHE A 516 36.24 20.65 -9.34
CA PHE A 516 37.68 20.87 -9.21
C PHE A 516 38.41 19.91 -10.14
N LEU A 517 39.23 20.45 -11.03
CA LEU A 517 40.12 19.69 -11.89
C LEU A 517 41.54 19.75 -11.32
N TYR A 518 42.08 18.57 -10.98
CA TYR A 518 43.43 18.47 -10.38
C TYR A 518 44.13 17.15 -10.71
N THR A 519 45.41 17.05 -10.34
CA THR A 519 46.22 15.84 -10.39
C THR A 519 47.03 15.70 -9.10
N GLU A 520 47.23 14.47 -8.63
CA GLU A 520 48.05 14.15 -7.46
C GLU A 520 49.45 13.66 -7.82
N ASP A 521 49.62 13.11 -9.03
CA ASP A 521 50.84 12.41 -9.46
C ASP A 521 51.33 12.79 -10.88
N GLU A 522 50.80 13.86 -11.47
CA GLU A 522 51.05 14.32 -12.84
C GLU A 522 50.69 13.29 -13.95
N LYS A 523 50.09 12.17 -13.58
CA LYS A 523 49.71 11.09 -14.51
C LYS A 523 48.21 10.79 -14.48
N THR A 524 47.62 11.01 -13.33
CA THR A 524 46.22 10.72 -13.07
C THR A 524 45.48 12.02 -12.78
N TYR A 525 44.41 12.24 -13.51
CA TYR A 525 43.62 13.47 -13.42
C TYR A 525 42.24 13.17 -12.88
N TYR A 526 41.73 14.11 -12.09
CA TYR A 526 40.45 13.97 -11.41
C TYR A 526 39.57 15.19 -11.68
N ILE A 527 38.29 14.93 -11.89
CA ILE A 527 37.22 15.92 -11.76
C ILE A 527 36.44 15.57 -10.48
N ASP A 528 36.56 16.45 -9.49
CA ASP A 528 35.87 16.30 -8.21
C ASP A 528 34.66 17.23 -8.18
N ARG A 529 33.47 16.66 -7.91
CA ARG A 529 32.25 17.38 -7.60
C ARG A 529 31.99 17.24 -6.10
N PRO A 530 32.22 18.27 -5.29
CA PRO A 530 32.02 18.24 -3.86
C PRO A 530 30.64 17.70 -3.49
N TYR A 531 30.59 16.83 -2.48
CA TYR A 531 29.39 16.18 -1.96
C TYR A 531 28.67 15.20 -2.92
N ASP A 532 29.26 14.91 -4.09
CA ASP A 532 28.64 14.00 -5.06
C ASP A 532 29.59 12.85 -5.43
N HIS A 533 30.58 13.10 -6.26
CA HIS A 533 31.51 12.06 -6.73
C HIS A 533 32.80 12.63 -7.31
N ILE A 534 33.83 11.77 -7.38
CA ILE A 534 35.08 12.04 -8.08
C ILE A 534 35.15 11.16 -9.31
N ASN A 535 35.46 11.72 -10.47
CA ASN A 535 35.74 10.99 -11.69
C ASN A 535 37.22 11.05 -12.04
N LYS A 536 37.79 9.89 -12.37
CA LYS A 536 39.09 9.79 -12.98
C LYS A 536 38.94 9.99 -14.48
N ILE A 537 39.66 10.95 -15.06
CA ILE A 537 39.57 11.32 -16.48
C ILE A 537 40.88 11.05 -17.22
N ASP A 538 40.76 10.85 -18.53
CA ASP A 538 41.92 10.68 -19.40
C ASP A 538 42.60 12.05 -19.77
N PHE A 539 43.85 11.98 -20.20
CA PHE A 539 44.62 13.15 -20.55
C PHE A 539 44.03 13.96 -21.71
N ASN A 540 43.32 13.32 -22.66
CA ASN A 540 42.73 14.02 -23.79
C ASN A 540 41.56 14.90 -23.31
N THR A 541 40.76 14.41 -22.38
CA THR A 541 39.69 15.18 -21.71
C THR A 541 40.28 16.39 -20.97
N VAL A 542 41.34 16.19 -20.20
CA VAL A 542 42.05 17.32 -19.52
C VAL A 542 42.54 18.35 -20.52
N LYS A 543 43.21 17.91 -21.58
CA LYS A 543 43.73 18.78 -22.64
C LYS A 543 42.62 19.62 -23.29
N GLU A 544 41.48 19.02 -23.53
CA GLU A 544 40.33 19.73 -24.10
C GLU A 544 39.76 20.78 -23.14
N ILE A 545 39.59 20.45 -21.86
CA ILE A 545 39.17 21.41 -20.83
C ILE A 545 40.12 22.58 -20.72
N ILE A 546 41.43 22.32 -20.66
CA ILE A 546 42.47 23.36 -20.60
C ILE A 546 42.50 24.21 -21.87
N THR A 547 42.29 23.60 -23.05
CA THR A 547 42.21 24.34 -24.32
C THR A 547 41.02 25.30 -24.32
N ILE A 548 39.84 24.87 -23.85
CA ILE A 548 38.66 25.73 -23.72
C ILE A 548 38.94 26.90 -22.76
N PHE A 549 39.60 26.63 -21.63
CA PHE A 549 39.97 27.64 -20.66
C PHE A 549 40.96 28.65 -21.25
N THR A 550 42.04 28.19 -21.90
CA THR A 550 43.07 29.06 -22.49
C THR A 550 42.55 29.86 -23.68
N ASP A 551 41.69 29.28 -24.53
CA ASP A 551 41.07 29.97 -25.66
C ASP A 551 40.12 31.09 -25.20
N ALA A 552 39.33 30.83 -24.17
CA ALA A 552 38.47 31.83 -23.56
C ALA A 552 39.27 32.94 -22.89
N GLY A 553 40.29 32.58 -22.14
CA GLY A 553 41.24 33.54 -21.52
C GLY A 553 42.04 34.33 -22.51
N SER A 554 42.51 33.70 -23.60
CA SER A 554 43.29 34.41 -24.63
C SER A 554 42.48 35.43 -25.44
N LYS A 555 41.17 35.22 -25.62
CA LYS A 555 40.25 36.21 -26.21
C LYS A 555 40.06 37.45 -25.32
N LEU A 556 40.05 37.27 -24.00
CA LEU A 556 39.92 38.35 -23.02
C LEU A 556 41.26 39.05 -22.73
N ILE A 557 42.36 38.30 -22.66
CA ILE A 557 43.69 38.76 -22.29
C ILE A 557 44.44 39.37 -23.51
N LYS A 558 44.19 38.90 -24.74
CA LYS A 558 44.73 39.58 -25.97
C LYS A 558 44.28 41.03 -26.09
N ASN A 559 43.19 41.39 -25.43
CA ASN A 559 42.75 42.80 -25.37
C ASN A 559 43.39 43.60 -24.22
N GLN A 560 44.09 42.96 -23.27
CA GLN A 560 44.70 43.67 -22.13
C GLN A 560 46.15 43.36 -21.80
N ILE A 561 46.69 42.15 -22.01
CA ILE A 561 48.13 41.85 -21.72
C ILE A 561 48.57 40.62 -22.55
N GLY A 562 49.66 40.70 -23.32
CA GLY A 562 50.21 39.64 -24.19
C GLY A 562 50.88 38.52 -23.41
N PHE A 563 50.20 37.35 -23.28
CA PHE A 563 50.73 36.13 -22.70
C PHE A 563 50.73 34.98 -23.73
N GLU A 564 51.81 34.19 -23.77
CA GLU A 564 52.00 33.07 -24.67
C GLU A 564 51.33 31.78 -24.07
N VAL A 565 50.58 31.07 -24.91
CA VAL A 565 49.70 29.92 -24.55
C VAL A 565 50.47 28.65 -24.11
N GLU A 566 51.75 28.53 -24.47
CA GLU A 566 52.58 27.35 -24.16
C GLU A 566 53.01 27.23 -22.69
N SER A 567 53.05 28.32 -21.93
CA SER A 567 53.55 28.33 -20.55
C SER A 567 52.54 27.75 -19.52
N LYS A 568 51.21 27.76 -19.78
CA LYS A 568 50.19 27.31 -18.80
C LYS A 568 49.96 25.82 -18.79
N LEU A 569 50.16 25.12 -19.90
CA LEU A 569 50.17 23.66 -19.95
C LEU A 569 51.34 23.05 -19.17
N GLU A 570 52.50 23.75 -19.14
CA GLU A 570 53.68 23.37 -18.34
C GLU A 570 53.45 23.57 -16.84
N ILE A 571 52.69 24.58 -16.40
CA ILE A 571 52.44 24.87 -14.98
C ILE A 571 51.59 23.80 -14.34
N ILE A 572 50.48 23.36 -14.99
CA ILE A 572 49.63 22.29 -14.49
C ILE A 572 50.33 20.93 -14.55
N MET A 573 51.26 20.77 -15.48
CA MET A 573 52.05 19.55 -15.67
C MET A 573 53.31 19.50 -14.80
N SER A 574 53.74 20.64 -14.22
CA SER A 574 54.98 20.80 -13.43
C SER A 574 54.76 21.10 -11.95
N SER A 575 53.52 21.05 -11.44
CA SER A 575 53.21 21.33 -10.03
C SER A 575 54.03 20.46 -9.08
N PRO A 576 54.67 21.03 -8.05
CA PRO A 576 55.54 20.28 -7.17
C PRO A 576 54.75 19.32 -6.28
N LYS A 577 55.34 18.16 -6.05
CA LYS A 577 54.83 17.07 -5.24
C LYS A 577 54.30 17.54 -3.88
N THR A 578 53.05 17.38 -3.64
CA THR A 578 52.43 17.54 -2.30
C THR A 578 52.93 16.45 -1.35
N SER A 579 53.03 16.77 -0.06
CA SER A 579 53.40 15.84 0.99
C SER A 579 52.45 14.65 1.00
N SER A 580 53.03 13.45 0.96
CA SER A 580 52.28 12.18 0.88
C SER A 580 51.63 11.74 2.18
N ASN A 581 51.45 12.63 3.17
CA ASN A 581 50.90 12.27 4.46
C ASN A 581 49.66 13.09 4.82
N PRO A 582 48.46 12.47 4.81
CA PRO A 582 47.22 13.14 5.16
C PRO A 582 47.18 13.73 6.58
N GLN A 583 48.03 13.23 7.50
CA GLN A 583 48.08 13.75 8.88
C GLN A 583 48.78 15.12 9.00
N ASP A 584 49.62 15.50 8.07
CA ASP A 584 50.30 16.79 8.09
C ASP A 584 49.38 17.92 7.59
N TYR A 585 48.41 17.58 6.74
CA TYR A 585 47.37 18.51 6.27
C TYR A 585 46.41 18.94 7.38
N LEU A 586 46.01 17.99 8.23
CA LEU A 586 45.11 18.24 9.39
C LEU A 586 45.76 19.08 10.49
N LYS A 587 47.11 19.09 10.58
CA LYS A 587 47.86 19.92 11.54
C LYS A 587 48.09 21.34 11.09
N ALA A 588 48.00 21.61 9.80
CA ALA A 588 48.21 22.96 9.25
C ALA A 588 46.93 23.82 9.29
N HIS A 589 45.75 23.19 9.55
CA HIS A 589 44.43 23.85 9.52
C HIS A 589 43.64 23.69 10.82
N GLN A 590 44.27 23.24 11.93
CA GLN A 590 43.84 23.45 13.31
C GLN A 590 44.55 24.70 13.89
#